data_c4ce2cb4436986e95a4eb1d9008e8643
#
_entry.id   c4ce2cb4436986e95a4eb1d9008e8643
#
_cell.length_a   1.000
_cell.length_b   1.000
_cell.length_c   1.000
_cell.angle_alpha   90.00
_cell.angle_beta   90.00
_cell.angle_gamma   90.00
#
_symmetry.space_group_name_H-M   'P 1'
#
loop_
_entity.id
_entity.type
_entity.pdbx_description
1 polymer ?
#
loop_
_entity_poly.entity_id
_entity_poly.type
_entity_poly.pdbx_seq_one_letter_code
_entity_poly.pdbx_strand_id
1 'polypeptide(L)'
;MKKTSALYTDLSLITANQEIGKEAAEVFAALLKGEVVEKSNLLLVAPKCLQNRVLDMIQEEIDQVKQGNEGYIGIKINSLTDKVIINKLVEASQAGVKIEMVVRGICCLIPEIKGYTENIKVVSIVGRYLEHSRIYRFGTKKEKKYILHLLTL
;
A
#
# COMPACT_ATOMS: atom_id res chain seq x y z
N MET A 1 24.06 -4.97 -17.19
CA MET A 1 23.51 -4.78 -15.85
C MET A 1 23.72 -3.38 -15.23
N LYS A 2 24.83 -2.67 -15.46
CA LYS A 2 25.07 -1.32 -14.88
C LYS A 2 24.09 -0.20 -15.32
N LYS A 3 23.39 -0.34 -16.44
CA LYS A 3 22.49 0.72 -16.95
C LYS A 3 21.07 0.70 -16.33
N THR A 4 20.60 -0.43 -15.85
CA THR A 4 19.25 -0.56 -15.29
C THR A 4 19.18 -0.04 -13.85
N SER A 5 20.19 -0.32 -13.01
CA SER A 5 20.23 0.16 -11.63
C SER A 5 20.28 1.69 -11.48
N ALA A 6 20.75 2.41 -12.50
CA ALA A 6 20.81 3.87 -12.50
C ALA A 6 19.45 4.55 -12.75
N LEU A 7 18.42 3.79 -13.16
CA LEU A 7 17.09 4.31 -13.47
C LEU A 7 16.10 4.11 -12.29
N TYR A 8 16.38 3.16 -11.38
CA TYR A 8 15.50 2.86 -10.26
C TYR A 8 15.79 3.75 -9.07
N THR A 9 14.74 4.27 -8.46
CA THR A 9 14.79 4.88 -7.13
C THR A 9 14.11 3.94 -6.15
N ASP A 10 14.89 3.27 -5.33
CA ASP A 10 14.41 2.29 -4.35
C ASP A 10 14.79 2.69 -2.93
N LEU A 11 14.08 2.09 -1.98
CA LEU A 11 14.35 2.20 -0.55
C LEU A 11 14.88 0.87 -0.04
N SER A 12 15.86 0.92 0.86
CA SER A 12 16.39 -0.24 1.56
C SER A 12 16.24 -0.04 3.05
N LEU A 13 15.78 -1.07 3.76
CA LEU A 13 15.71 -1.09 5.21
C LEU A 13 16.81 -2.00 5.75
N ILE A 14 17.69 -1.44 6.57
CA ILE A 14 18.67 -2.19 7.35
C ILE A 14 18.20 -2.18 8.80
N THR A 15 17.97 -3.35 9.39
CA THR A 15 17.42 -3.48 10.74
C THR A 15 18.08 -4.63 11.52
N ALA A 16 18.22 -4.46 12.83
CA ALA A 16 18.61 -5.49 13.79
C ALA A 16 17.40 -5.97 14.63
N ASN A 17 16.17 -5.63 14.25
CA ASN A 17 14.98 -6.09 14.96
C ASN A 17 14.84 -7.60 14.82
N GLN A 18 14.88 -8.30 15.97
CA GLN A 18 14.88 -9.77 16.00
C GLN A 18 13.53 -10.37 15.56
N GLU A 19 12.42 -9.67 15.78
CA GLU A 19 11.09 -10.14 15.35
C GLU A 19 10.97 -10.10 13.83
N ILE A 20 11.43 -9.02 13.20
CA ILE A 20 11.53 -8.94 11.73
C ILE A 20 12.45 -10.04 11.20
N GLY A 21 13.58 -10.30 11.87
CA GLY A 21 14.51 -11.36 11.47
C GLY A 21 13.90 -12.77 11.54
N LYS A 22 13.09 -13.06 12.57
CA LYS A 22 12.36 -14.34 12.68
C LYS A 22 11.32 -14.49 11.57
N GLU A 23 10.47 -13.49 11.36
CA GLU A 23 9.48 -13.53 10.28
C GLU A 23 10.14 -13.65 8.90
N ALA A 24 11.28 -12.99 8.68
CA ALA A 24 12.04 -13.13 7.44
C ALA A 24 12.51 -14.57 7.22
N ALA A 25 13.03 -15.23 8.28
CA ALA A 25 13.45 -16.63 8.20
C ALA A 25 12.26 -17.56 7.87
N GLU A 26 11.09 -17.33 8.45
CA GLU A 26 9.87 -18.07 8.15
C GLU A 26 9.42 -17.86 6.69
N VAL A 27 9.46 -16.62 6.19
CA VAL A 27 9.18 -16.30 4.79
C VAL A 27 10.12 -17.05 3.83
N PHE A 28 11.43 -17.02 4.10
CA PHE A 28 12.40 -17.75 3.28
C PHE A 28 12.19 -19.26 3.33
N ALA A 29 11.85 -19.81 4.51
CA ALA A 29 11.54 -21.23 4.65
C ALA A 29 10.29 -21.64 3.84
N ALA A 30 9.24 -20.81 3.84
CA ALA A 30 8.05 -21.03 3.04
C ALA A 30 8.34 -20.96 1.54
N LEU A 31 9.11 -19.96 1.10
CA LEU A 31 9.52 -19.81 -0.30
C LEU A 31 10.31 -21.02 -0.81
N LEU A 32 11.21 -21.57 0.00
CA LEU A 32 11.97 -22.78 -0.34
C LEU A 32 11.08 -24.01 -0.55
N LYS A 33 9.93 -24.07 0.12
CA LYS A 33 8.93 -25.14 -0.03
C LYS A 33 7.88 -24.84 -1.11
N GLY A 34 7.90 -23.65 -1.72
CA GLY A 34 6.85 -23.20 -2.65
C GLY A 34 5.52 -22.89 -1.96
N GLU A 35 5.54 -22.62 -0.66
CA GLU A 35 4.36 -22.28 0.12
C GLU A 35 4.06 -20.78 0.08
N VAL A 36 2.78 -20.42 0.14
CA VAL A 36 2.33 -19.02 0.21
C VAL A 36 2.19 -18.61 1.68
N VAL A 37 2.87 -17.55 2.07
CA VAL A 37 2.71 -16.96 3.41
C VAL A 37 1.38 -16.20 3.46
N GLU A 38 0.43 -16.70 4.23
CA GLU A 38 -0.90 -16.11 4.35
C GLU A 38 -1.03 -15.11 5.48
N LYS A 39 -0.22 -15.25 6.53
CA LYS A 39 -0.24 -14.38 7.72
C LYS A 39 1.17 -14.05 8.18
N SER A 40 1.39 -12.80 8.48
CA SER A 40 2.59 -12.27 9.11
C SER A 40 2.22 -10.96 9.81
N ASN A 41 2.90 -10.59 10.87
CA ASN A 41 2.56 -9.41 11.67
C ASN A 41 3.33 -8.16 11.21
N LEU A 42 4.60 -8.31 10.92
CA LEU A 42 5.52 -7.21 10.57
C LEU A 42 5.86 -7.21 9.08
N LEU A 43 6.10 -8.39 8.49
CA LEU A 43 6.42 -8.55 7.08
C LEU A 43 5.18 -8.91 6.27
N LEU A 44 4.63 -7.93 5.55
CA LEU A 44 3.44 -8.13 4.73
C LEU A 44 3.79 -8.73 3.37
N VAL A 45 3.74 -10.05 3.28
CA VAL A 45 4.12 -10.80 2.07
C VAL A 45 2.99 -10.78 1.05
N ALA A 46 3.32 -10.35 -0.18
CA ALA A 46 2.37 -10.39 -1.29
C ALA A 46 2.19 -11.86 -1.79
N PRO A 47 1.02 -12.22 -2.38
CA PRO A 47 -0.13 -11.36 -2.61
C PRO A 47 -1.11 -11.27 -1.43
N LYS A 48 -1.35 -12.38 -0.70
CA LYS A 48 -2.50 -12.48 0.22
C LYS A 48 -2.32 -11.68 1.51
N CYS A 49 -1.20 -11.85 2.20
CA CYS A 49 -0.96 -11.18 3.48
C CYS A 49 -0.99 -9.66 3.32
N LEU A 50 -0.33 -9.11 2.29
CA LEU A 50 -0.33 -7.68 2.01
C LEU A 50 -1.73 -7.17 1.65
N GLN A 51 -2.45 -7.87 0.76
CA GLN A 51 -3.80 -7.46 0.33
C GLN A 51 -4.77 -7.41 1.52
N ASN A 52 -4.81 -8.48 2.32
CA ASN A 52 -5.70 -8.54 3.48
C ASN A 52 -5.40 -7.41 4.46
N ARG A 53 -4.11 -7.17 4.77
CA ARG A 53 -3.72 -6.10 5.70
C ARG A 53 -4.08 -4.72 5.18
N VAL A 54 -3.92 -4.46 3.89
CA VAL A 54 -4.34 -3.19 3.27
C VAL A 54 -5.85 -3.01 3.37
N LEU A 55 -6.64 -4.06 3.10
CA LEU A 55 -8.10 -4.02 3.25
C LEU A 55 -8.54 -3.72 4.69
N ASP A 56 -7.89 -4.38 5.67
CA ASP A 56 -8.16 -4.14 7.10
C ASP A 56 -7.86 -2.68 7.49
N MET A 57 -6.71 -2.14 7.04
CA MET A 57 -6.32 -0.76 7.34
C MET A 57 -7.25 0.27 6.66
N ILE A 58 -7.75 -0.01 5.45
CA ILE A 58 -8.79 0.83 4.82
C ILE A 58 -10.06 0.78 5.66
N GLN A 59 -10.45 -0.40 6.16
CA GLN A 59 -11.62 -0.55 7.03
C GLN A 59 -11.44 0.22 8.35
N GLU A 60 -10.27 0.16 8.96
CA GLU A 60 -9.96 0.94 10.16
C GLU A 60 -10.22 2.45 9.93
N GLU A 61 -9.82 3.01 8.77
CA GLU A 61 -10.07 4.41 8.44
C GLU A 61 -11.57 4.73 8.22
N ILE A 62 -12.30 3.80 7.59
CA ILE A 62 -13.77 3.92 7.45
C ILE A 62 -14.43 3.97 8.83
N ASP A 63 -13.99 3.11 9.75
CA ASP A 63 -14.54 3.04 11.09
C ASP A 63 -14.20 4.28 11.93
N GLN A 64 -13.02 4.88 11.73
CA GLN A 64 -12.67 6.17 12.33
C GLN A 64 -13.65 7.26 11.90
N VAL A 65 -13.95 7.36 10.60
CA VAL A 65 -14.90 8.38 10.10
C VAL A 65 -16.32 8.13 10.64
N LYS A 66 -16.77 6.88 10.72
CA LYS A 66 -18.08 6.53 11.31
C LYS A 66 -18.19 6.92 12.78
N GLN A 67 -17.07 6.96 13.50
CA GLN A 67 -16.97 7.41 14.90
C GLN A 67 -16.84 8.94 15.03
N GLY A 68 -16.88 9.69 13.93
CA GLY A 68 -16.77 11.15 13.91
C GLY A 68 -15.33 11.67 13.90
N ASN A 69 -14.34 10.80 13.68
CA ASN A 69 -12.93 11.18 13.54
C ASN A 69 -12.59 11.47 12.06
N GLU A 70 -11.42 12.06 11.82
CA GLU A 70 -10.88 12.22 10.48
C GLU A 70 -10.22 10.92 10.01
N GLY A 71 -10.58 10.44 8.80
CA GLY A 71 -9.91 9.33 8.11
C GLY A 71 -9.01 9.81 6.99
N TYR A 72 -7.84 9.20 6.84
CA TYR A 72 -6.89 9.54 5.79
C TYR A 72 -6.13 8.33 5.25
N ILE A 73 -6.08 8.22 3.94
CA ILE A 73 -5.30 7.21 3.22
C ILE A 73 -4.41 7.90 2.19
N GLY A 74 -3.10 7.66 2.28
CA GLY A 74 -2.11 8.09 1.29
C GLY A 74 -1.46 6.86 0.64
N ILE A 75 -1.46 6.76 -0.68
CA ILE A 75 -0.90 5.62 -1.41
C ILE A 75 0.02 6.09 -2.52
N LYS A 76 1.26 5.58 -2.53
CA LYS A 76 2.16 5.65 -3.69
C LYS A 76 2.40 4.24 -4.19
N ILE A 77 1.99 3.96 -5.44
CA ILE A 77 2.09 2.63 -6.05
C ILE A 77 2.45 2.71 -7.53
N ASN A 78 2.85 1.57 -8.10
CA ASN A 78 3.14 1.50 -9.53
C ASN A 78 1.87 1.47 -10.38
N SER A 79 0.90 0.64 -10.00
CA SER A 79 -0.36 0.47 -10.74
C SER A 79 -1.48 0.11 -9.76
N LEU A 80 -2.70 0.52 -10.09
CA LEU A 80 -3.92 0.19 -9.36
C LEU A 80 -4.88 -0.54 -10.28
N THR A 81 -4.87 -1.87 -10.23
CA THR A 81 -5.68 -2.76 -11.09
C THR A 81 -6.51 -3.77 -10.30
N ASP A 82 -6.21 -3.96 -9.02
CA ASP A 82 -6.91 -4.90 -8.15
C ASP A 82 -8.33 -4.40 -7.85
N LYS A 83 -9.33 -5.16 -8.35
CA LYS A 83 -10.74 -4.80 -8.22
C LYS A 83 -11.22 -4.76 -6.76
N VAL A 84 -10.67 -5.63 -5.90
CA VAL A 84 -11.07 -5.71 -4.49
C VAL A 84 -10.60 -4.46 -3.75
N ILE A 85 -9.34 -4.06 -3.96
CA ILE A 85 -8.78 -2.83 -3.39
C ILE A 85 -9.51 -1.59 -3.94
N ILE A 86 -9.78 -1.52 -5.26
CA ILE A 86 -10.51 -0.41 -5.87
C ILE A 86 -11.89 -0.24 -5.23
N ASN A 87 -12.66 -1.31 -5.13
CA ASN A 87 -13.99 -1.27 -4.51
C ASN A 87 -13.91 -0.81 -3.05
N LYS A 88 -12.91 -1.25 -2.31
CA LYS A 88 -12.72 -0.85 -0.90
C LYS A 88 -12.33 0.62 -0.76
N LEU A 89 -11.54 1.16 -1.69
CA LEU A 89 -11.22 2.59 -1.75
C LEU A 89 -12.45 3.45 -2.11
N VAL A 90 -13.32 2.96 -3.00
CA VAL A 90 -14.60 3.62 -3.31
C VAL A 90 -15.50 3.66 -2.06
N GLU A 91 -15.63 2.54 -1.34
CA GLU A 91 -16.37 2.47 -0.08
C GLU A 91 -15.80 3.48 0.95
N ALA A 92 -14.49 3.55 1.08
CA ALA A 92 -13.83 4.51 1.98
C ALA A 92 -14.12 5.98 1.59
N SER A 93 -14.06 6.28 0.29
CA SER A 93 -14.42 7.62 -0.21
C SER A 93 -15.87 7.97 0.11
N GLN A 94 -16.79 7.04 -0.11
CA GLN A 94 -18.23 7.23 0.18
C GLN A 94 -18.48 7.41 1.69
N ALA A 95 -17.66 6.79 2.53
CA ALA A 95 -17.71 7.00 3.99
C ALA A 95 -17.13 8.35 4.44
N GLY A 96 -16.44 9.10 3.55
CA GLY A 96 -15.85 10.40 3.86
C GLY A 96 -14.35 10.37 4.17
N VAL A 97 -13.68 9.24 3.96
CA VAL A 97 -12.21 9.14 4.12
C VAL A 97 -11.51 9.93 3.02
N LYS A 98 -10.59 10.82 3.39
CA LYS A 98 -9.75 11.54 2.43
C LYS A 98 -8.67 10.62 1.88
N ILE A 99 -8.59 10.48 0.55
CA ILE A 99 -7.67 9.58 -0.12
C ILE A 99 -6.81 10.35 -1.12
N GLU A 100 -5.49 10.26 -0.98
CA GLU A 100 -4.51 10.87 -1.88
C GLU A 100 -3.60 9.80 -2.45
N MET A 101 -3.55 9.70 -3.78
CA MET A 101 -2.82 8.64 -4.44
C MET A 101 -1.82 9.18 -5.45
N VAL A 102 -0.66 8.54 -5.49
CA VAL A 102 0.35 8.70 -6.54
C VAL A 102 0.45 7.37 -7.28
N VAL A 103 -0.05 7.31 -8.51
CA VAL A 103 -0.04 6.09 -9.33
C VAL A 103 0.82 6.35 -10.56
N ARG A 104 1.95 5.65 -10.67
CA ARG A 104 2.92 5.86 -11.76
C ARG A 104 2.42 5.35 -13.11
N GLY A 105 1.77 4.21 -13.13
CA GLY A 105 1.34 3.51 -14.34
C GLY A 105 -0.17 3.41 -14.46
N ILE A 106 -0.67 2.20 -14.68
CA ILE A 106 -2.09 1.95 -14.92
C ILE A 106 -2.92 2.24 -13.67
N CYS A 107 -3.95 3.06 -13.81
CA CYS A 107 -4.95 3.31 -12.78
C CYS A 107 -6.34 2.97 -13.33
N CYS A 108 -6.96 1.90 -12.79
CA CYS A 108 -8.32 1.49 -13.16
C CYS A 108 -9.41 2.14 -12.28
N LEU A 109 -9.06 3.18 -11.52
CA LEU A 109 -9.99 3.97 -10.73
C LEU A 109 -10.08 5.38 -11.34
N ILE A 110 -11.32 5.88 -11.53
CA ILE A 110 -11.58 7.27 -11.95
C ILE A 110 -11.80 8.10 -10.67
N PRO A 111 -10.93 9.09 -10.37
CA PRO A 111 -11.08 9.92 -9.18
C PRO A 111 -12.12 11.01 -9.34
N GLU A 112 -12.49 11.65 -8.24
CA GLU A 112 -13.33 12.87 -8.17
C GLU A 112 -14.74 12.74 -8.76
N ILE A 113 -15.29 11.52 -8.83
CA ILE A 113 -16.67 11.28 -9.23
C ILE A 113 -17.60 11.47 -8.04
N LYS A 114 -18.53 12.41 -8.14
CA LYS A 114 -19.52 12.73 -7.12
C LYS A 114 -20.33 11.51 -6.69
N GLY A 115 -20.40 11.28 -5.38
CA GLY A 115 -21.12 10.16 -4.76
C GLY A 115 -20.37 8.83 -4.79
N TYR A 116 -19.17 8.77 -5.42
CA TYR A 116 -18.37 7.55 -5.51
C TYR A 116 -16.93 7.77 -5.06
N THR A 117 -16.17 8.56 -5.80
CA THR A 117 -14.73 8.78 -5.59
C THR A 117 -14.42 10.26 -5.34
N GLU A 118 -15.39 11.03 -4.87
CA GLU A 118 -15.26 12.49 -4.67
C GLU A 118 -14.16 12.88 -3.68
N ASN A 119 -13.82 11.97 -2.75
CA ASN A 119 -12.77 12.16 -1.76
C ASN A 119 -11.42 11.54 -2.18
N ILE A 120 -11.33 11.03 -3.42
CA ILE A 120 -10.10 10.43 -3.96
C ILE A 120 -9.44 11.39 -4.94
N LYS A 121 -8.17 11.74 -4.66
CA LYS A 121 -7.31 12.46 -5.59
C LYS A 121 -6.22 11.54 -6.09
N VAL A 122 -5.99 11.53 -7.39
CA VAL A 122 -4.93 10.73 -8.02
C VAL A 122 -4.03 11.65 -8.84
N VAL A 123 -2.73 11.54 -8.59
CA VAL A 123 -1.71 12.19 -9.42
C VAL A 123 -0.77 11.12 -9.97
N SER A 124 -0.15 11.39 -11.14
CA SER A 124 0.85 10.51 -11.73
C SER A 124 2.23 11.14 -11.66
N ILE A 125 3.25 10.32 -11.45
CA ILE A 125 4.65 10.74 -11.54
C ILE A 125 5.26 10.11 -12.78
N VAL A 126 5.65 10.95 -13.74
CA VAL A 126 6.39 10.54 -14.93
C VAL A 126 7.66 11.37 -15.00
N GLY A 127 8.83 10.73 -15.05
CA GLY A 127 10.09 11.43 -15.06
C GLY A 127 11.24 10.58 -15.56
N ARG A 128 12.45 11.11 -15.41
CA ARG A 128 13.71 10.47 -15.83
C ARG A 128 13.97 9.17 -15.07
N TYR A 129 13.59 9.12 -13.79
CA TYR A 129 13.81 7.99 -12.92
C TYR A 129 12.56 7.13 -12.79
N LEU A 130 12.76 5.84 -12.60
CA LEU A 130 11.69 4.89 -12.35
C LEU A 130 11.40 4.86 -10.85
N GLU A 131 10.34 5.59 -10.47
CA GLU A 131 9.84 5.65 -9.09
C GLU A 131 9.23 4.30 -8.67
N HIS A 132 10.07 3.40 -8.11
CA HIS A 132 9.70 2.02 -7.87
C HIS A 132 9.16 1.76 -6.46
N SER A 133 9.50 2.59 -5.49
CA SER A 133 9.04 2.45 -4.11
C SER A 133 7.51 2.53 -4.00
N ARG A 134 6.92 1.66 -3.19
CA ARG A 134 5.50 1.67 -2.87
C ARG A 134 5.34 1.98 -1.40
N ILE A 135 4.46 2.93 -1.11
CA ILE A 135 4.25 3.42 0.26
C ILE A 135 2.76 3.53 0.49
N TYR A 136 2.29 2.99 1.59
CA TYR A 136 0.93 3.19 2.08
C TYR A 136 1.00 3.90 3.42
N ARG A 137 0.17 4.90 3.58
CA ARG A 137 0.02 5.66 4.82
C ARG A 137 -1.44 5.67 5.22
N PHE A 138 -1.71 5.34 6.46
CA PHE A 138 -3.04 5.39 7.06
C PHE A 138 -3.01 6.28 8.29
N GLY A 139 -4.15 6.90 8.59
CA GLY A 139 -4.32 7.77 9.75
C GLY A 139 -3.92 9.22 9.54
N THR A 140 -4.46 10.07 10.41
CA THR A 140 -4.22 11.51 10.46
C THR A 140 -2.96 11.87 11.27
N LYS A 141 -2.80 13.14 11.65
CA LYS A 141 -1.58 13.65 12.31
C LYS A 141 -1.26 12.99 13.65
N LYS A 142 -2.25 12.44 14.38
CA LYS A 142 -2.05 11.90 15.74
C LYS A 142 -1.60 10.43 15.72
N GLU A 143 -2.16 9.62 14.84
CA GLU A 143 -1.80 8.20 14.70
C GLU A 143 -1.56 7.89 13.23
N LYS A 144 -0.31 7.68 12.86
CA LYS A 144 0.08 7.36 11.49
C LYS A 144 0.63 5.95 11.43
N LYS A 145 0.06 5.13 10.57
CA LYS A 145 0.59 3.80 10.24
C LYS A 145 1.15 3.83 8.83
N TYR A 146 2.31 3.23 8.63
CA TYR A 146 2.96 3.15 7.32
C TYR A 146 3.23 1.70 6.95
N ILE A 147 2.97 1.36 5.69
CA ILE A 147 3.48 0.16 5.05
C ILE A 147 4.49 0.60 4.00
N LEU A 148 5.69 0.09 4.09
CA LEU A 148 6.75 0.29 3.12
C LEU A 148 6.95 -1.00 2.33
N HIS A 149 6.74 -0.96 1.02
CA HIS A 149 6.95 -2.12 0.17
C HIS A 149 8.31 -1.98 -0.52
N LEU A 150 9.23 -2.85 -0.14
CA LEU A 150 10.65 -2.74 -0.50
C LEU A 150 11.02 -3.54 -1.75
N LEU A 151 10.29 -4.60 -2.10
CA LEU A 151 10.64 -5.42 -3.27
C LEU A 151 9.43 -6.08 -3.89
N THR A 152 9.44 -6.15 -5.24
CA THR A 152 8.67 -7.15 -5.99
C THR A 152 9.69 -8.01 -6.71
N LEU A 153 9.79 -9.29 -6.36
CA LEU A 153 10.49 -10.28 -7.16
C LEU A 153 9.65 -10.62 -8.37
#